data_c341cd2a65eba0b5577f0bc63c83b936
#
_entry.id   c341cd2a65eba0b5577f0bc63c83b936
#
_cell.length_a   1.000
_cell.length_b   1.000
_cell.length_c   1.000
_cell.angle_alpha   90.00
_cell.angle_beta   90.00
_cell.angle_gamma   90.00
#
_symmetry.space_group_name_H-M   'P 1'
#
loop_
_entity.id
_entity.type
_entity.pdbx_description
1 polymer ?
#
loop_
_entity_poly.entity_id
_entity_poly.type
_entity_poly.pdbx_seq_one_letter_code
_entity_poly.pdbx_strand_id
1 'polypeptide(L)'
;QTVGVVIIIIGVYLIVDGKLTQGALIACYMISTRALAPIAQVAGLLTQYYQASSALNLLNQTVEAEQERENLKGWVSHTHLIGNIEFKNVSLRYPNESRSALEDITLSIRAGEKVAILGKVGSGKSSIEKILLSLYRPTEGAVFIDQTNIAQIDPAELRNQIGYIPQDTDLLNGTVLSNIVLGNPHVSRTVLEQSLVISGLGQILKAHEDGLSLQVGERGHKLSGGQRQAIAVARAIAQNAKILIFDEPTSAMDTPLENHVIHHLKQYMTAQHTLILVTHKPALLALVDRIIILEDGKVIANGEKETVLKAM
;
A
#
# COMPACT_ATOMS: atom_id res chain seq x y z
N GLN A 1 29.14 -30.09 30.47
CA GLN A 1 29.62 -29.81 31.86
C GLN A 1 29.14 -30.89 32.83
N THR A 2 27.89 -31.33 32.82
CA THR A 2 27.33 -32.36 33.74
C THR A 2 28.11 -33.67 33.69
N VAL A 3 28.52 -34.18 32.52
CA VAL A 3 29.28 -35.42 32.38
C VAL A 3 30.66 -35.33 33.14
N GLY A 4 31.35 -34.19 33.01
CA GLY A 4 32.62 -33.98 33.72
C GLY A 4 32.45 -34.01 35.25
N VAL A 5 31.40 -33.41 35.76
CA VAL A 5 31.10 -33.43 37.21
C VAL A 5 30.81 -34.85 37.71
N VAL A 6 30.02 -35.62 36.95
CA VAL A 6 29.71 -37.02 37.27
C VAL A 6 30.96 -37.89 37.31
N ILE A 7 31.88 -37.72 36.30
CA ILE A 7 33.15 -38.46 36.25
C ILE A 7 34.03 -38.16 37.45
N ILE A 8 34.11 -36.89 37.89
CA ILE A 8 34.87 -36.51 39.09
C ILE A 8 34.30 -37.12 40.35
N ILE A 9 32.95 -37.04 40.54
CA ILE A 9 32.28 -37.60 41.69
C ILE A 9 32.54 -39.12 41.78
N ILE A 10 32.26 -39.86 40.70
CA ILE A 10 32.44 -41.32 40.68
C ILE A 10 33.94 -41.66 40.90
N GLY A 11 34.82 -40.93 40.22
CA GLY A 11 36.26 -41.15 40.33
C GLY A 11 36.84 -40.95 41.74
N VAL A 12 36.32 -39.94 42.48
CA VAL A 12 36.70 -39.71 43.86
C VAL A 12 36.32 -40.91 44.75
N TYR A 13 35.07 -41.43 44.60
CA TYR A 13 34.65 -42.63 45.33
C TYR A 13 35.55 -43.84 45.04
N LEU A 14 35.93 -44.05 43.74
CA LEU A 14 36.81 -45.16 43.33
C LEU A 14 38.23 -44.98 43.88
N ILE A 15 38.72 -43.76 44.09
CA ILE A 15 40.02 -43.50 44.71
C ILE A 15 39.98 -43.86 46.19
N VAL A 16 38.92 -43.48 46.89
CA VAL A 16 38.71 -43.82 48.32
C VAL A 16 38.69 -45.34 48.50
N ASP A 17 38.06 -46.05 47.61
CA ASP A 17 37.98 -47.53 47.54
C ASP A 17 39.32 -48.21 47.16
N GLY A 18 40.38 -47.42 46.82
CA GLY A 18 41.65 -47.92 46.37
C GLY A 18 41.68 -48.57 44.99
N LYS A 19 40.56 -48.40 44.18
CA LYS A 19 40.42 -49.02 42.85
C LYS A 19 40.91 -48.11 41.73
N LEU A 20 41.18 -46.85 41.96
CA LEU A 20 41.63 -45.86 40.98
C LEU A 20 42.74 -44.98 41.54
N THR A 21 43.71 -44.62 40.72
CA THR A 21 44.72 -43.62 41.08
C THR A 21 44.28 -42.19 40.67
N GLN A 22 44.82 -41.17 41.33
CA GLN A 22 44.56 -39.77 41.00
C GLN A 22 44.90 -39.44 39.52
N GLY A 23 46.03 -39.98 39.01
CA GLY A 23 46.45 -39.80 37.64
C GLY A 23 45.51 -40.44 36.62
N ALA A 24 44.92 -41.62 36.99
CA ALA A 24 43.95 -42.29 36.14
C ALA A 24 42.61 -41.50 36.09
N LEU A 25 42.16 -40.87 37.16
CA LEU A 25 40.98 -39.99 37.15
C LEU A 25 41.16 -38.78 36.22
N ILE A 26 42.35 -38.12 36.34
CA ILE A 26 42.67 -36.97 35.48
C ILE A 26 42.70 -37.39 33.99
N ALA A 27 43.33 -38.54 33.70
CA ALA A 27 43.38 -39.07 32.33
C ALA A 27 41.96 -39.37 31.80
N CYS A 28 41.10 -40.04 32.58
CA CYS A 28 39.70 -40.32 32.22
C CYS A 28 38.91 -39.04 31.95
N TYR A 29 39.05 -38.03 32.83
CA TYR A 29 38.40 -36.73 32.63
C TYR A 29 38.87 -36.03 31.33
N MET A 30 40.18 -35.99 31.09
CA MET A 30 40.73 -35.38 29.86
C MET A 30 40.28 -36.08 28.61
N ILE A 31 40.27 -37.41 28.60
CA ILE A 31 39.83 -38.21 27.46
C ILE A 31 38.31 -37.99 27.20
N SER A 32 37.52 -38.03 28.27
CA SER A 32 36.07 -37.83 28.19
C SER A 32 35.69 -36.45 27.64
N THR A 33 36.34 -35.40 28.14
CA THR A 33 36.11 -34.03 27.61
C THR A 33 36.52 -33.89 26.14
N ARG A 34 37.65 -34.49 25.74
CA ARG A 34 38.06 -34.51 24.32
C ARG A 34 37.17 -35.33 23.45
N ALA A 35 36.60 -36.44 23.92
CA ALA A 35 35.67 -37.26 23.16
C ALA A 35 34.27 -36.60 23.01
N LEU A 36 33.89 -35.76 23.94
CA LEU A 36 32.60 -35.02 23.86
C LEU A 36 32.66 -33.78 22.96
N ALA A 37 33.82 -33.19 22.76
CA ALA A 37 33.99 -31.97 21.95
C ALA A 37 33.49 -32.13 20.50
N PRO A 38 33.80 -33.19 19.75
CA PRO A 38 33.26 -33.42 18.40
C PRO A 38 31.73 -33.56 18.37
N ILE A 39 31.14 -34.16 19.40
CA ILE A 39 29.68 -34.32 19.50
C ILE A 39 29.01 -32.95 19.61
N ALA A 40 29.54 -32.05 20.45
CA ALA A 40 29.06 -30.68 20.55
C ALA A 40 29.22 -29.91 19.24
N GLN A 41 30.31 -30.14 18.50
CA GLN A 41 30.50 -29.52 17.17
C GLN A 41 29.45 -30.03 16.17
N VAL A 42 29.15 -31.33 16.12
CA VAL A 42 28.13 -31.89 15.25
C VAL A 42 26.74 -31.28 15.59
N ALA A 43 26.40 -31.16 16.87
CA ALA A 43 25.15 -30.51 17.28
C ALA A 43 25.10 -29.03 16.81
N GLY A 44 26.22 -28.31 16.89
CA GLY A 44 26.34 -26.94 16.36
C GLY A 44 26.14 -26.87 14.84
N LEU A 45 26.76 -27.81 14.11
CA LEU A 45 26.62 -27.90 12.64
C LEU A 45 25.18 -28.22 12.23
N LEU A 46 24.48 -29.10 12.94
CA LEU A 46 23.08 -29.37 12.69
C LEU A 46 22.23 -28.11 12.88
N THR A 47 22.47 -27.35 13.92
CA THR A 47 21.76 -26.07 14.13
C THR A 47 22.01 -25.09 12.99
N GLN A 48 23.26 -24.95 12.54
CA GLN A 48 23.61 -24.09 11.41
C GLN A 48 22.95 -24.59 10.11
N TYR A 49 22.93 -25.88 9.89
CA TYR A 49 22.25 -26.47 8.72
C TYR A 49 20.75 -26.12 8.70
N TYR A 50 20.04 -26.28 9.82
CA TYR A 50 18.62 -25.92 9.91
C TYR A 50 18.38 -24.43 9.69
N GLN A 51 19.25 -23.57 10.23
CA GLN A 51 19.18 -22.12 10.01
C GLN A 51 19.40 -21.77 8.53
N ALA A 52 20.42 -22.35 7.89
CA ALA A 52 20.70 -22.14 6.47
C ALA A 52 19.56 -22.66 5.58
N SER A 53 19.03 -23.85 5.88
CA SER A 53 17.88 -24.43 5.16
C SER A 53 16.63 -23.56 5.31
N SER A 54 16.35 -23.05 6.50
CA SER A 54 15.23 -22.14 6.73
C SER A 54 15.38 -20.82 5.97
N ALA A 55 16.57 -20.25 6.00
CA ALA A 55 16.87 -19.02 5.23
C ALA A 55 16.73 -19.25 3.72
N LEU A 56 17.21 -20.39 3.19
CA LEU A 56 17.06 -20.75 1.79
C LEU A 56 15.59 -20.91 1.40
N ASN A 57 14.78 -21.56 2.24
CA ASN A 57 13.36 -21.71 1.99
C ASN A 57 12.64 -20.36 1.95
N LEU A 58 12.98 -19.42 2.84
CA LEU A 58 12.43 -18.05 2.81
C LEU A 58 12.83 -17.29 1.54
N LEU A 59 14.08 -17.44 1.12
CA LEU A 59 14.55 -16.85 -0.14
C LEU A 59 13.81 -17.43 -1.34
N ASN A 60 13.65 -18.77 -1.40
CA ASN A 60 12.92 -19.42 -2.48
C ASN A 60 11.45 -18.95 -2.51
N GLN A 61 10.77 -18.89 -1.37
CA GLN A 61 9.40 -18.35 -1.29
C GLN A 61 9.30 -16.91 -1.81
N THR A 62 10.31 -16.10 -1.54
CA THR A 62 10.35 -14.71 -2.03
C THR A 62 10.58 -14.64 -3.53
N VAL A 63 11.46 -15.50 -4.06
CA VAL A 63 11.79 -15.54 -5.50
C VAL A 63 10.65 -16.17 -6.32
N GLU A 64 9.97 -17.18 -5.76
CA GLU A 64 8.83 -17.87 -6.38
C GLU A 64 7.50 -17.12 -6.20
N ALA A 65 7.47 -16.04 -5.39
CA ALA A 65 6.28 -15.21 -5.25
C ALA A 65 5.87 -14.62 -6.60
N GLU A 66 4.57 -14.63 -6.88
CA GLU A 66 4.02 -14.03 -8.10
C GLU A 66 4.49 -12.59 -8.27
N GLN A 67 5.10 -12.30 -9.39
CA GLN A 67 5.54 -10.96 -9.74
C GLN A 67 4.40 -10.22 -10.45
N GLU A 68 4.21 -8.96 -10.12
CA GLU A 68 3.20 -8.12 -10.79
C GLU A 68 3.42 -8.04 -12.31
N ARG A 69 4.68 -8.21 -12.75
CA ARG A 69 5.11 -8.16 -14.15
C ARG A 69 5.72 -9.49 -14.61
N GLU A 70 5.01 -10.59 -14.48
CA GLU A 70 5.51 -11.91 -14.91
C GLU A 70 5.80 -12.03 -16.41
N ASN A 71 5.08 -11.30 -17.25
CA ASN A 71 5.23 -11.38 -18.71
C ASN A 71 5.37 -9.99 -19.33
N LEU A 72 6.58 -9.60 -19.72
CA LEU A 72 6.84 -8.43 -20.55
C LEU A 72 6.24 -8.54 -21.97
N LYS A 73 5.78 -9.75 -22.35
CA LYS A 73 5.18 -10.03 -23.67
C LYS A 73 3.67 -10.11 -23.53
N GLY A 74 2.97 -9.08 -23.96
CA GLY A 74 1.50 -9.11 -24.02
C GLY A 74 0.79 -7.91 -23.38
N TRP A 75 1.54 -6.99 -22.76
CA TRP A 75 0.95 -5.74 -22.29
C TRP A 75 0.58 -4.81 -23.45
N VAL A 76 -0.62 -4.25 -23.38
CA VAL A 76 -1.05 -3.19 -24.30
C VAL A 76 -0.57 -1.86 -23.71
N SER A 77 0.30 -1.17 -24.43
CA SER A 77 0.73 0.17 -24.01
C SER A 77 -0.36 1.18 -24.30
N HIS A 78 -0.80 1.87 -23.27
CA HIS A 78 -1.73 2.99 -23.35
C HIS A 78 -1.05 4.27 -22.86
N THR A 79 -0.46 5.01 -23.79
CA THR A 79 0.24 6.27 -23.46
C THR A 79 -0.70 7.39 -23.04
N HIS A 80 -1.99 7.32 -23.38
CA HIS A 80 -2.98 8.34 -23.03
C HIS A 80 -4.34 7.71 -22.77
N LEU A 81 -4.76 7.67 -21.53
CA LEU A 81 -6.11 7.29 -21.14
C LEU A 81 -7.07 8.46 -21.36
N ILE A 82 -8.28 8.15 -21.88
CA ILE A 82 -9.37 9.12 -22.03
C ILE A 82 -10.17 9.19 -20.72
N GLY A 83 -10.37 8.05 -20.07
CA GLY A 83 -10.97 7.93 -18.77
C GLY A 83 -12.36 7.33 -18.73
N ASN A 84 -12.76 6.54 -19.73
CA ASN A 84 -13.95 5.69 -19.63
C ASN A 84 -13.64 4.46 -18.80
N ILE A 85 -14.47 4.13 -17.83
CA ILE A 85 -14.28 3.01 -16.92
C ILE A 85 -15.54 2.14 -16.95
N GLU A 86 -15.37 0.83 -17.11
CA GLU A 86 -16.47 -0.12 -17.16
C GLU A 86 -16.18 -1.36 -16.34
N PHE A 87 -17.06 -1.67 -15.40
CA PHE A 87 -17.08 -2.91 -14.63
C PHE A 87 -18.14 -3.84 -15.20
N LYS A 88 -17.78 -5.08 -15.54
CA LYS A 88 -18.69 -6.11 -16.08
C LYS A 88 -18.72 -7.31 -15.16
N ASN A 89 -19.80 -7.44 -14.39
CA ASN A 89 -20.06 -8.54 -13.45
C ASN A 89 -18.86 -8.84 -12.53
N VAL A 90 -18.28 -7.78 -11.97
CA VAL A 90 -17.04 -7.85 -11.20
C VAL A 90 -17.32 -8.32 -9.78
N SER A 91 -16.69 -9.43 -9.40
CA SER A 91 -16.61 -9.90 -8.02
C SER A 91 -15.16 -9.92 -7.56
N LEU A 92 -14.95 -9.58 -6.29
CA LEU A 92 -13.63 -9.64 -5.65
C LEU A 92 -13.72 -10.34 -4.30
N ARG A 93 -12.87 -11.35 -4.12
CA ARG A 93 -12.60 -11.97 -2.82
C ARG A 93 -11.12 -11.85 -2.52
N TYR A 94 -10.79 -11.31 -1.34
CA TYR A 94 -9.39 -11.23 -0.90
C TYR A 94 -8.84 -12.62 -0.56
N PRO A 95 -7.53 -12.86 -0.74
CA PRO A 95 -6.89 -14.11 -0.32
C PRO A 95 -7.19 -14.41 1.16
N ASN A 96 -7.48 -15.65 1.47
CA ASN A 96 -7.80 -16.14 2.82
C ASN A 96 -9.10 -15.60 3.45
N GLU A 97 -9.93 -14.88 2.71
CA GLU A 97 -11.25 -14.45 3.18
C GLU A 97 -12.37 -15.31 2.58
N SER A 98 -13.36 -15.65 3.40
CA SER A 98 -14.54 -16.42 2.96
C SER A 98 -15.60 -15.52 2.31
N ARG A 99 -15.66 -14.24 2.71
CA ARG A 99 -16.64 -13.27 2.21
C ARG A 99 -16.10 -12.51 1.01
N SER A 100 -16.94 -12.31 -0.01
CA SER A 100 -16.62 -11.43 -1.14
C SER A 100 -16.67 -9.97 -0.69
N ALA A 101 -15.67 -9.19 -1.09
CA ALA A 101 -15.62 -7.74 -0.85
C ALA A 101 -16.45 -6.98 -1.89
N LEU A 102 -16.59 -7.53 -3.09
CA LEU A 102 -17.47 -7.06 -4.15
C LEU A 102 -18.21 -8.27 -4.74
N GLU A 103 -19.47 -8.08 -5.11
CA GLU A 103 -20.32 -9.13 -5.66
C GLU A 103 -21.14 -8.59 -6.83
N ASP A 104 -20.86 -9.10 -8.02
CA ASP A 104 -21.55 -8.81 -9.29
C ASP A 104 -21.68 -7.31 -9.60
N ILE A 105 -20.60 -6.56 -9.43
CA ILE A 105 -20.58 -5.13 -9.73
C ILE A 105 -20.61 -4.91 -11.24
N THR A 106 -21.68 -4.28 -11.72
CA THR A 106 -21.81 -3.81 -13.10
C THR A 106 -22.08 -2.31 -13.08
N LEU A 107 -21.12 -1.52 -13.54
CA LEU A 107 -21.22 -0.06 -13.62
C LEU A 107 -20.34 0.50 -14.72
N SER A 108 -20.73 1.67 -15.23
CA SER A 108 -19.91 2.42 -16.19
C SER A 108 -19.78 3.87 -15.73
N ILE A 109 -18.58 4.43 -15.89
CA ILE A 109 -18.26 5.84 -15.65
C ILE A 109 -17.70 6.39 -16.95
N ARG A 110 -18.32 7.43 -17.47
CA ARG A 110 -17.88 8.05 -18.74
C ARG A 110 -16.69 8.96 -18.52
N ALA A 111 -15.87 9.09 -19.53
CA ALA A 111 -14.78 10.08 -19.52
C ALA A 111 -15.34 11.48 -19.18
N GLY A 112 -14.67 12.15 -18.25
CA GLY A 112 -15.09 13.46 -17.77
C GLY A 112 -16.20 13.47 -16.72
N GLU A 113 -16.77 12.33 -16.35
CA GLU A 113 -17.79 12.22 -15.32
C GLU A 113 -17.20 12.32 -13.92
N LYS A 114 -17.92 12.97 -12.99
CA LYS A 114 -17.50 13.09 -11.58
C LYS A 114 -18.49 12.30 -10.73
N VAL A 115 -18.02 11.21 -10.15
CA VAL A 115 -18.86 10.24 -9.44
C VAL A 115 -18.40 10.11 -7.98
N ALA A 116 -19.34 10.19 -7.03
CA ALA A 116 -19.07 9.79 -5.65
C ALA A 116 -19.49 8.34 -5.41
N ILE A 117 -18.67 7.60 -4.68
CA ILE A 117 -18.99 6.28 -4.16
C ILE A 117 -19.23 6.41 -2.66
N LEU A 118 -20.47 6.20 -2.23
CA LEU A 118 -20.90 6.27 -0.83
C LEU A 118 -21.21 4.86 -0.31
N GLY A 119 -21.19 4.69 1.00
CA GLY A 119 -21.54 3.42 1.66
C GLY A 119 -20.88 3.28 3.01
N LYS A 120 -21.38 2.37 3.85
CA LYS A 120 -20.85 2.09 5.19
C LYS A 120 -19.42 1.59 5.13
N VAL A 121 -18.71 1.59 6.26
CA VAL A 121 -17.40 0.94 6.39
C VAL A 121 -17.55 -0.56 6.05
N GLY A 122 -16.65 -1.07 5.23
CA GLY A 122 -16.70 -2.47 4.77
C GLY A 122 -17.64 -2.74 3.58
N SER A 123 -18.27 -1.72 2.97
CA SER A 123 -19.16 -1.91 1.83
C SER A 123 -18.48 -2.20 0.50
N GLY A 124 -17.13 -2.16 0.42
CA GLY A 124 -16.36 -2.47 -0.78
C GLY A 124 -15.80 -1.25 -1.54
N LYS A 125 -15.96 -0.01 -1.04
CA LYS A 125 -15.47 1.21 -1.71
C LYS A 125 -13.98 1.15 -2.06
N SER A 126 -13.13 0.90 -1.08
CA SER A 126 -11.67 0.78 -1.29
C SER A 126 -11.28 -0.43 -2.15
N SER A 127 -12.16 -1.44 -2.27
CA SER A 127 -11.95 -2.58 -3.16
C SER A 127 -12.10 -2.17 -4.64
N ILE A 128 -13.04 -1.27 -4.95
CA ILE A 128 -13.17 -0.69 -6.31
C ILE A 128 -11.90 0.07 -6.68
N GLU A 129 -11.37 0.89 -5.78
CA GLU A 129 -10.13 1.65 -6.00
C GLU A 129 -8.94 0.72 -6.23
N LYS A 130 -8.78 -0.30 -5.39
CA LYS A 130 -7.69 -1.27 -5.49
C LYS A 130 -7.70 -2.02 -6.80
N ILE A 131 -8.89 -2.36 -7.34
CA ILE A 131 -9.02 -2.96 -8.67
C ILE A 131 -8.61 -1.94 -9.74
N LEU A 132 -9.09 -0.70 -9.68
CA LEU A 132 -8.77 0.35 -10.66
C LEU A 132 -7.27 0.68 -10.70
N LEU A 133 -6.59 0.58 -9.54
CA LEU A 133 -5.13 0.72 -9.45
C LEU A 133 -4.38 -0.57 -9.83
N SER A 134 -5.10 -1.62 -10.27
CA SER A 134 -4.52 -2.94 -10.56
C SER A 134 -3.71 -3.54 -9.42
N LEU A 135 -4.08 -3.23 -8.15
CA LEU A 135 -3.48 -3.82 -6.95
C LEU A 135 -4.08 -5.20 -6.65
N TYR A 136 -5.33 -5.43 -7.08
CA TYR A 136 -6.01 -6.71 -7.01
C TYR A 136 -6.72 -6.99 -8.32
N ARG A 137 -6.68 -8.25 -8.75
CA ARG A 137 -7.43 -8.72 -9.91
C ARG A 137 -8.83 -9.17 -9.47
N PRO A 138 -9.88 -8.87 -10.25
CA PRO A 138 -11.20 -9.45 -10.00
C PRO A 138 -11.13 -10.98 -9.92
N THR A 139 -11.91 -11.57 -9.01
CA THR A 139 -12.08 -13.03 -8.95
C THR A 139 -12.97 -13.52 -10.09
N GLU A 140 -13.98 -12.70 -10.45
CA GLU A 140 -14.90 -12.93 -11.57
C GLU A 140 -15.16 -11.61 -12.29
N GLY A 141 -15.55 -11.70 -13.56
CA GLY A 141 -15.80 -10.53 -14.40
C GLY A 141 -14.54 -9.84 -14.90
N ALA A 142 -14.68 -8.62 -15.39
CA ALA A 142 -13.56 -7.83 -15.92
C ALA A 142 -13.81 -6.33 -15.77
N VAL A 143 -12.72 -5.57 -15.64
CA VAL A 143 -12.74 -4.10 -15.64
C VAL A 143 -12.03 -3.61 -16.89
N PHE A 144 -12.62 -2.63 -17.55
CA PHE A 144 -12.10 -2.01 -18.74
C PHE A 144 -11.85 -0.53 -18.51
N ILE A 145 -10.74 -0.03 -19.04
CA ILE A 145 -10.46 1.40 -19.18
C ILE A 145 -10.28 1.67 -20.68
N ASP A 146 -11.06 2.59 -21.20
CA ASP A 146 -11.08 2.94 -22.63
C ASP A 146 -11.17 1.69 -23.55
N GLN A 147 -12.09 0.77 -23.21
CA GLN A 147 -12.35 -0.51 -23.89
C GLN A 147 -11.23 -1.54 -23.78
N THR A 148 -10.12 -1.24 -23.10
CA THR A 148 -9.04 -2.20 -22.85
C THR A 148 -9.19 -2.81 -21.46
N ASN A 149 -9.09 -4.14 -21.39
CA ASN A 149 -9.11 -4.83 -20.08
C ASN A 149 -7.90 -4.38 -19.26
N ILE A 150 -8.17 -3.91 -18.02
CA ILE A 150 -7.14 -3.42 -17.10
C ILE A 150 -6.04 -4.46 -16.85
N ALA A 151 -6.36 -5.77 -16.91
CA ALA A 151 -5.41 -6.85 -16.77
C ALA A 151 -4.41 -6.96 -17.94
N GLN A 152 -4.64 -6.26 -19.05
CA GLN A 152 -3.76 -6.21 -20.22
C GLN A 152 -2.91 -4.94 -20.27
N ILE A 153 -3.15 -3.98 -19.38
CA ILE A 153 -2.38 -2.74 -19.30
C ILE A 153 -1.24 -2.94 -18.29
N ASP A 154 -0.03 -2.47 -18.62
CA ASP A 154 1.08 -2.47 -17.66
C ASP A 154 0.65 -1.68 -16.39
N PRO A 155 0.69 -2.31 -15.19
CA PRO A 155 0.24 -1.65 -13.96
C PRO A 155 0.96 -0.35 -13.65
N ALA A 156 2.24 -0.21 -14.03
CA ALA A 156 2.96 1.04 -13.81
C ALA A 156 2.53 2.12 -14.81
N GLU A 157 2.30 1.79 -16.09
CA GLU A 157 1.74 2.75 -17.06
C GLU A 157 0.34 3.19 -16.64
N LEU A 158 -0.49 2.26 -16.16
CA LEU A 158 -1.81 2.56 -15.66
C LEU A 158 -1.76 3.54 -14.47
N ARG A 159 -0.99 3.20 -13.43
CA ARG A 159 -0.88 4.03 -12.23
C ARG A 159 -0.27 5.39 -12.49
N ASN A 160 0.63 5.50 -13.48
CA ASN A 160 1.19 6.78 -13.90
C ASN A 160 0.14 7.70 -14.57
N GLN A 161 -0.99 7.18 -14.99
CA GLN A 161 -2.08 7.95 -15.60
C GLN A 161 -3.28 8.14 -14.68
N ILE A 162 -3.12 7.80 -13.39
CA ILE A 162 -4.14 7.98 -12.35
C ILE A 162 -3.58 8.87 -11.24
N GLY A 163 -4.25 9.99 -10.97
CA GLY A 163 -3.99 10.81 -9.79
C GLY A 163 -4.71 10.21 -8.59
N TYR A 164 -3.98 9.64 -7.65
CA TYR A 164 -4.57 8.92 -6.51
C TYR A 164 -4.29 9.61 -5.18
N ILE A 165 -5.34 9.77 -4.37
CA ILE A 165 -5.25 10.20 -2.97
C ILE A 165 -5.79 9.06 -2.12
N PRO A 166 -4.94 8.34 -1.36
CA PRO A 166 -5.38 7.29 -0.43
C PRO A 166 -5.99 7.88 0.84
N GLN A 167 -6.81 7.09 1.53
CA GLN A 167 -7.37 7.44 2.84
C GLN A 167 -6.28 7.75 3.85
N ASP A 168 -5.28 6.87 3.97
CA ASP A 168 -4.10 7.09 4.81
C ASP A 168 -2.93 7.56 3.95
N THR A 169 -2.42 8.75 4.27
CA THR A 169 -1.31 9.34 3.53
C THR A 169 0.01 9.02 4.18
N ASP A 170 0.75 8.10 3.60
CA ASP A 170 2.15 7.86 3.93
C ASP A 170 3.07 8.71 3.03
N LEU A 171 4.04 9.36 3.66
CA LEU A 171 5.09 10.10 2.97
C LEU A 171 6.42 9.36 3.07
N LEU A 172 7.18 9.38 1.98
CA LEU A 172 8.53 8.85 1.98
C LEU A 172 9.48 9.84 2.67
N ASN A 173 10.50 9.31 3.36
CA ASN A 173 11.53 10.15 3.93
C ASN A 173 12.22 10.97 2.84
N GLY A 174 12.30 12.27 3.04
CA GLY A 174 12.81 13.23 2.06
C GLY A 174 12.15 14.60 2.20
N THR A 175 12.17 15.37 1.13
CA THR A 175 11.60 16.73 1.10
C THR A 175 10.12 16.72 0.71
N VAL A 176 9.43 17.84 0.94
CA VAL A 176 8.08 18.08 0.41
C VAL A 176 8.08 17.91 -1.10
N LEU A 177 9.06 18.54 -1.80
CA LEU A 177 9.17 18.44 -3.26
C LEU A 177 9.30 16.98 -3.72
N SER A 178 10.22 16.21 -3.13
CA SER A 178 10.44 14.81 -3.52
C SER A 178 9.17 13.96 -3.35
N ASN A 179 8.34 14.28 -2.35
CA ASN A 179 7.07 13.60 -2.14
C ASN A 179 5.99 14.02 -3.14
N ILE A 180 5.97 15.28 -3.57
CA ILE A 180 5.01 15.74 -4.58
C ILE A 180 5.31 15.13 -5.95
N VAL A 181 6.58 15.11 -6.36
CA VAL A 181 6.99 14.66 -7.70
C VAL A 181 7.23 13.15 -7.81
N LEU A 182 6.91 12.38 -6.77
CA LEU A 182 7.22 10.96 -6.66
C LEU A 182 6.77 10.13 -7.87
N GLY A 183 5.58 10.40 -8.39
CA GLY A 183 5.01 9.71 -9.57
C GLY A 183 5.36 10.38 -10.89
N ASN A 184 5.83 11.63 -10.87
CA ASN A 184 6.15 12.40 -12.07
C ASN A 184 7.39 13.28 -11.83
N PRO A 185 8.61 12.72 -11.89
CA PRO A 185 9.83 13.47 -11.64
C PRO A 185 10.12 14.58 -12.69
N HIS A 186 9.46 14.54 -13.83
CA HIS A 186 9.58 15.53 -14.91
C HIS A 186 8.40 16.49 -14.97
N VAL A 187 7.68 16.65 -13.86
CA VAL A 187 6.56 17.60 -13.78
C VAL A 187 6.98 19.00 -14.21
N SER A 188 6.18 19.63 -15.07
CA SER A 188 6.47 21.02 -15.48
C SER A 188 6.28 21.97 -14.30
N ARG A 189 7.03 23.08 -14.32
CA ARG A 189 6.92 24.10 -13.29
C ARG A 189 5.49 24.63 -13.12
N THR A 190 4.79 24.82 -14.22
CA THR A 190 3.39 25.30 -14.21
C THR A 190 2.46 24.33 -13.48
N VAL A 191 2.57 23.03 -13.75
CA VAL A 191 1.76 21.98 -13.10
C VAL A 191 2.12 21.87 -11.61
N LEU A 192 3.43 21.99 -11.27
CA LEU A 192 3.86 22.00 -9.87
C LEU A 192 3.27 23.20 -9.11
N GLU A 193 3.40 24.42 -9.66
CA GLU A 193 2.84 25.63 -9.06
C GLU A 193 1.32 25.52 -8.88
N GLN A 194 0.62 25.00 -9.89
CA GLN A 194 -0.82 24.72 -9.81
C GLN A 194 -1.17 23.70 -8.71
N SER A 195 -0.40 22.63 -8.58
CA SER A 195 -0.60 21.63 -7.53
C SER A 195 -0.44 22.20 -6.12
N LEU A 196 0.52 23.12 -5.93
CA LEU A 196 0.74 23.83 -4.67
C LEU A 196 -0.41 24.79 -4.32
N VAL A 197 -0.98 25.44 -5.34
CA VAL A 197 -2.15 26.32 -5.13
C VAL A 197 -3.36 25.50 -4.76
N ILE A 198 -3.68 24.45 -5.51
CA ILE A 198 -4.87 23.60 -5.29
C ILE A 198 -4.84 22.93 -3.93
N SER A 199 -3.68 22.41 -3.52
CA SER A 199 -3.52 21.72 -2.23
C SER A 199 -3.45 22.66 -1.02
N GLY A 200 -3.32 23.97 -1.22
CA GLY A 200 -3.09 24.95 -0.17
C GLY A 200 -1.66 24.94 0.40
N LEU A 201 -0.78 24.06 -0.10
CA LEU A 201 0.61 23.98 0.36
C LEU A 201 1.40 25.27 0.15
N GLY A 202 1.09 26.02 -0.90
CA GLY A 202 1.78 27.28 -1.16
C GLY A 202 1.70 28.28 0.00
N GLN A 203 0.61 28.30 0.76
CA GLN A 203 0.46 29.13 1.97
C GLN A 203 1.20 28.52 3.16
N ILE A 204 1.10 27.19 3.35
CA ILE A 204 1.76 26.47 4.44
C ILE A 204 3.28 26.60 4.34
N LEU A 205 3.84 26.43 3.14
CA LEU A 205 5.28 26.48 2.90
C LEU A 205 5.87 27.87 3.00
N LYS A 206 5.09 28.94 2.78
CA LYS A 206 5.55 30.33 3.02
C LYS A 206 5.92 30.61 4.47
N ALA A 207 5.36 29.85 5.41
CA ALA A 207 5.68 29.96 6.83
C ALA A 207 6.99 29.24 7.23
N HIS A 208 7.59 28.49 6.30
CA HIS A 208 8.82 27.73 6.53
C HIS A 208 9.95 28.27 5.63
N GLU A 209 11.10 28.57 6.20
CA GLU A 209 12.27 29.08 5.46
C GLU A 209 12.75 28.09 4.40
N ASP A 210 12.66 26.77 4.68
CA ASP A 210 13.07 25.72 3.77
C ASP A 210 12.12 25.52 2.57
N GLY A 211 10.89 26.06 2.62
CA GLY A 211 9.91 25.94 1.54
C GLY A 211 9.72 24.49 1.06
N LEU A 212 9.90 24.24 -0.24
CA LEU A 212 9.78 22.91 -0.85
C LEU A 212 10.88 21.93 -0.41
N SER A 213 11.99 22.41 0.15
CA SER A 213 13.10 21.60 0.68
C SER A 213 12.84 21.14 2.11
N LEU A 214 11.73 21.53 2.73
CA LEU A 214 11.34 21.11 4.07
C LEU A 214 11.32 19.59 4.17
N GLN A 215 12.06 19.05 5.16
CA GLN A 215 12.17 17.61 5.41
C GLN A 215 10.90 17.09 6.12
N VAL A 216 10.21 16.12 5.51
CA VAL A 216 8.97 15.57 6.07
C VAL A 216 9.21 14.56 7.19
N GLY A 217 10.40 13.96 7.24
CA GLY A 217 10.76 12.88 8.18
C GLY A 217 10.16 11.53 7.79
N GLU A 218 10.43 10.51 8.60
CA GLU A 218 9.92 9.17 8.37
C GLU A 218 8.38 9.19 8.45
N ARG A 219 7.69 8.66 7.43
CA ARG A 219 6.23 8.69 7.28
C ARG A 219 5.58 10.07 7.48
N GLY A 220 6.36 11.14 7.30
CA GLY A 220 5.85 12.50 7.45
C GLY A 220 5.59 12.94 8.90
N HIS A 221 6.23 12.32 9.90
CA HIS A 221 5.98 12.61 11.33
C HIS A 221 6.25 14.07 11.74
N LYS A 222 7.04 14.82 10.95
CA LYS A 222 7.29 16.25 11.22
C LYS A 222 6.14 17.16 10.79
N LEU A 223 5.12 16.63 10.13
CA LEU A 223 4.01 17.36 9.58
C LEU A 223 2.70 17.03 10.30
N SER A 224 1.78 17.99 10.35
CA SER A 224 0.42 17.73 10.80
C SER A 224 -0.33 16.80 9.83
N GLY A 225 -1.43 16.19 10.26
CA GLY A 225 -2.28 15.35 9.40
C GLY A 225 -2.76 16.09 8.15
N GLY A 226 -3.24 17.31 8.30
CA GLY A 226 -3.69 18.16 7.20
C GLY A 226 -2.56 18.52 6.23
N GLN A 227 -1.33 18.77 6.73
CA GLN A 227 -0.17 19.03 5.87
C GLN A 227 0.23 17.79 5.06
N ARG A 228 0.23 16.60 5.67
CA ARG A 228 0.47 15.34 4.94
C ARG A 228 -0.57 15.13 3.85
N GLN A 229 -1.83 15.36 4.17
CA GLN A 229 -2.92 15.21 3.21
C GLN A 229 -2.84 16.26 2.08
N ALA A 230 -2.45 17.50 2.38
CA ALA A 230 -2.20 18.52 1.36
C ALA A 230 -1.07 18.10 0.40
N ILE A 231 -0.02 17.43 0.89
CA ILE A 231 1.03 16.85 0.03
C ILE A 231 0.47 15.73 -0.87
N ALA A 232 -0.43 14.88 -0.36
CA ALA A 232 -1.08 13.85 -1.18
C ALA A 232 -1.95 14.46 -2.28
N VAL A 233 -2.70 15.52 -1.97
CA VAL A 233 -3.45 16.28 -2.98
C VAL A 233 -2.50 16.86 -4.03
N ALA A 234 -1.41 17.53 -3.60
CA ALA A 234 -0.43 18.10 -4.52
C ALA A 234 0.20 17.02 -5.42
N ARG A 235 0.56 15.85 -4.86
CA ARG A 235 1.09 14.69 -5.60
C ARG A 235 0.11 14.22 -6.67
N ALA A 236 -1.16 14.04 -6.33
CA ALA A 236 -2.19 13.57 -7.26
C ALA A 236 -2.40 14.57 -8.42
N ILE A 237 -2.37 15.87 -8.15
CA ILE A 237 -2.50 16.91 -9.17
C ILE A 237 -1.21 17.02 -10.01
N ALA A 238 -0.02 16.91 -9.40
CA ALA A 238 1.26 16.93 -10.10
C ALA A 238 1.44 15.78 -11.09
N GLN A 239 0.69 14.68 -10.93
CA GLN A 239 0.61 13.59 -11.87
C GLN A 239 0.02 14.04 -13.22
N ASN A 240 -0.78 15.11 -13.25
CA ASN A 240 -1.45 15.65 -14.44
C ASN A 240 -2.29 14.59 -15.19
N ALA A 241 -2.94 13.72 -14.43
CA ALA A 241 -3.71 12.59 -14.92
C ALA A 241 -5.15 12.99 -15.24
N LYS A 242 -5.76 12.32 -16.24
CA LYS A 242 -7.17 12.51 -16.55
C LYS A 242 -8.11 11.73 -15.64
N ILE A 243 -7.65 10.64 -15.04
CA ILE A 243 -8.41 9.85 -14.07
C ILE A 243 -7.92 10.24 -12.68
N LEU A 244 -8.85 10.66 -11.83
CA LEU A 244 -8.58 11.05 -10.43
C LEU A 244 -9.38 10.11 -9.52
N ILE A 245 -8.72 9.48 -8.57
CA ILE A 245 -9.33 8.60 -7.57
C ILE A 245 -8.97 9.14 -6.21
N PHE A 246 -9.95 9.63 -5.47
CA PHE A 246 -9.76 10.28 -4.18
C PHE A 246 -10.53 9.55 -3.08
N ASP A 247 -9.80 9.02 -2.10
CA ASP A 247 -10.39 8.41 -0.90
C ASP A 247 -10.22 9.35 0.29
N GLU A 248 -11.31 9.93 0.75
CA GLU A 248 -11.38 10.89 1.86
C GLU A 248 -10.31 12.01 1.78
N PRO A 249 -10.21 12.74 0.66
CA PRO A 249 -9.06 13.61 0.34
C PRO A 249 -8.84 14.78 1.31
N THR A 250 -9.79 15.07 2.20
CA THR A 250 -9.72 16.19 3.16
C THR A 250 -10.00 15.76 4.61
N SER A 251 -9.94 14.46 4.92
CA SER A 251 -10.35 13.91 6.23
C SER A 251 -9.57 14.50 7.41
N ALA A 252 -8.28 14.80 7.23
CA ALA A 252 -7.39 15.35 8.25
C ALA A 252 -7.22 16.88 8.17
N MET A 253 -7.92 17.57 7.26
CA MET A 253 -7.84 19.02 7.07
C MET A 253 -8.82 19.75 7.99
N ASP A 254 -8.43 20.94 8.43
CA ASP A 254 -9.35 21.89 9.05
C ASP A 254 -10.30 22.50 8.01
N THR A 255 -11.39 23.11 8.46
CA THR A 255 -12.43 23.66 7.58
C THR A 255 -11.90 24.73 6.60
N PRO A 256 -11.01 25.67 6.98
CA PRO A 256 -10.46 26.64 6.04
C PRO A 256 -9.67 26.00 4.91
N LEU A 257 -8.77 25.04 5.21
CA LEU A 257 -7.97 24.33 4.22
C LEU A 257 -8.85 23.42 3.34
N GLU A 258 -9.81 22.70 3.93
CA GLU A 258 -10.78 21.91 3.20
C GLU A 258 -11.55 22.72 2.17
N ASN A 259 -12.11 23.88 2.58
CA ASN A 259 -12.86 24.75 1.67
C ASN A 259 -11.95 25.31 0.55
N HIS A 260 -10.70 25.64 0.88
CA HIS A 260 -9.71 26.07 -0.11
C HIS A 260 -9.48 24.98 -1.16
N VAL A 261 -9.22 23.74 -0.72
CA VAL A 261 -8.95 22.59 -1.61
C VAL A 261 -10.18 22.29 -2.47
N ILE A 262 -11.37 22.23 -1.90
CA ILE A 262 -12.62 21.97 -2.65
C ILE A 262 -12.84 23.04 -3.71
N HIS A 263 -12.67 24.32 -3.36
CA HIS A 263 -12.85 25.42 -4.29
C HIS A 263 -11.90 25.33 -5.49
N HIS A 264 -10.61 25.10 -5.25
CA HIS A 264 -9.61 25.03 -6.31
C HIS A 264 -9.69 23.71 -7.11
N LEU A 265 -10.03 22.58 -6.50
CA LEU A 265 -10.32 21.32 -7.21
C LEU A 265 -11.50 21.50 -8.17
N LYS A 266 -12.57 22.19 -7.73
CA LYS A 266 -13.73 22.45 -8.59
C LYS A 266 -13.37 23.27 -9.83
N GLN A 267 -12.45 24.24 -9.70
CA GLN A 267 -11.94 25.04 -10.83
C GLN A 267 -10.99 24.23 -11.74
N TYR A 268 -10.17 23.36 -11.14
CA TYR A 268 -9.22 22.53 -11.86
C TYR A 268 -9.90 21.47 -12.71
N MET A 269 -10.93 20.82 -12.18
CA MET A 269 -11.61 19.70 -12.83
C MET A 269 -12.51 20.18 -13.98
N THR A 270 -12.05 19.97 -15.20
CA THR A 270 -12.79 20.21 -16.43
C THR A 270 -13.55 18.97 -16.89
N ALA A 271 -14.22 19.06 -18.04
CA ALA A 271 -14.84 17.90 -18.72
C ALA A 271 -13.83 16.82 -19.15
N GLN A 272 -12.52 17.09 -19.07
CA GLN A 272 -11.48 16.11 -19.41
C GLN A 272 -11.05 15.23 -18.23
N HIS A 273 -11.44 15.58 -17.00
CA HIS A 273 -11.07 14.83 -15.81
C HIS A 273 -12.23 13.94 -15.35
N THR A 274 -11.99 12.63 -15.30
CA THR A 274 -12.89 11.66 -14.67
C THR A 274 -12.53 11.58 -13.19
N LEU A 275 -13.50 11.82 -12.31
CA LEU A 275 -13.31 11.75 -10.86
C LEU A 275 -14.09 10.59 -10.26
N ILE A 276 -13.41 9.75 -9.48
CA ILE A 276 -14.02 8.81 -8.54
C ILE A 276 -13.67 9.30 -7.13
N LEU A 277 -14.69 9.69 -6.39
CA LEU A 277 -14.55 10.25 -5.05
C LEU A 277 -15.21 9.32 -4.04
N VAL A 278 -14.44 8.81 -3.10
CA VAL A 278 -14.97 8.14 -1.92
C VAL A 278 -14.96 9.13 -0.77
N THR A 279 -16.10 9.35 -0.14
CA THR A 279 -16.19 10.28 0.98
C THR A 279 -17.43 10.08 1.85
N HIS A 280 -17.31 10.51 3.10
CA HIS A 280 -18.45 10.67 4.03
C HIS A 280 -18.76 12.15 4.30
N LYS A 281 -17.98 13.08 3.73
CA LYS A 281 -18.13 14.53 3.95
C LYS A 281 -19.09 15.15 2.93
N PRO A 282 -20.21 15.75 3.34
CA PRO A 282 -21.16 16.40 2.42
C PRO A 282 -20.54 17.52 1.59
N ALA A 283 -19.56 18.26 2.14
CA ALA A 283 -18.88 19.35 1.43
C ALA A 283 -18.20 18.88 0.13
N LEU A 284 -17.61 17.68 0.12
CA LEU A 284 -16.96 17.11 -1.05
C LEU A 284 -17.94 16.71 -2.16
N LEU A 285 -19.22 16.50 -1.85
CA LEU A 285 -20.25 16.21 -2.86
C LEU A 285 -20.49 17.40 -3.81
N ALA A 286 -19.99 18.60 -3.49
CA ALA A 286 -19.97 19.74 -4.41
C ALA A 286 -19.09 19.50 -5.66
N LEU A 287 -18.21 18.50 -5.63
CA LEU A 287 -17.30 18.12 -6.74
C LEU A 287 -17.89 17.11 -7.72
N VAL A 288 -19.04 16.51 -7.41
CA VAL A 288 -19.60 15.39 -8.19
C VAL A 288 -21.02 15.66 -8.66
N ASP A 289 -21.38 15.02 -9.77
CA ASP A 289 -22.67 15.12 -10.41
C ASP A 289 -23.52 13.84 -10.22
N ARG A 290 -22.87 12.70 -9.95
CA ARG A 290 -23.50 11.39 -9.81
C ARG A 290 -23.04 10.69 -8.53
N ILE A 291 -23.93 9.90 -7.95
CA ILE A 291 -23.66 9.13 -6.73
C ILE A 291 -23.95 7.65 -7.00
N ILE A 292 -23.03 6.80 -6.54
CA ILE A 292 -23.19 5.34 -6.47
C ILE A 292 -23.18 4.98 -4.99
N ILE A 293 -24.15 4.20 -4.53
CA ILE A 293 -24.20 3.70 -3.16
C ILE A 293 -23.87 2.21 -3.15
N LEU A 294 -22.86 1.86 -2.33
CA LEU A 294 -22.46 0.48 -2.09
C LEU A 294 -22.92 0.01 -0.72
N GLU A 295 -23.50 -1.17 -0.67
CA GLU A 295 -23.80 -1.88 0.57
C GLU A 295 -23.48 -3.36 0.39
N ASP A 296 -22.75 -3.93 1.35
CA ASP A 296 -22.34 -5.35 1.36
C ASP A 296 -21.75 -5.85 0.03
N GLY A 297 -20.93 -5.04 -0.59
CA GLY A 297 -20.25 -5.39 -1.84
C GLY A 297 -21.12 -5.26 -3.10
N LYS A 298 -22.33 -4.71 -3.00
CA LYS A 298 -23.26 -4.53 -4.13
C LYS A 298 -23.61 -3.07 -4.36
N VAL A 299 -23.94 -2.72 -5.60
CA VAL A 299 -24.49 -1.40 -5.95
C VAL A 299 -25.99 -1.42 -5.64
N ILE A 300 -26.42 -0.62 -4.66
CA ILE A 300 -27.82 -0.51 -4.27
C ILE A 300 -28.52 0.71 -4.88
N ALA A 301 -27.77 1.76 -5.21
CA ALA A 301 -28.27 2.93 -5.90
C ALA A 301 -27.20 3.52 -6.83
N ASN A 302 -27.63 4.07 -7.96
CA ASN A 302 -26.78 4.65 -8.96
C ASN A 302 -27.56 5.67 -9.78
N GLY A 303 -27.26 6.95 -9.65
CA GLY A 303 -28.01 8.00 -10.32
C GLY A 303 -27.46 9.41 -10.10
N GLU A 304 -28.16 10.39 -10.64
CA GLU A 304 -27.84 11.80 -10.42
C GLU A 304 -27.85 12.15 -8.94
N LYS A 305 -26.89 12.98 -8.52
CA LYS A 305 -26.68 13.36 -7.12
C LYS A 305 -27.95 13.79 -6.42
N GLU A 306 -28.73 14.69 -7.04
CA GLU A 306 -29.95 15.22 -6.40
C GLU A 306 -31.02 14.16 -6.20
N THR A 307 -31.14 13.23 -7.14
CA THR A 307 -32.12 12.14 -7.08
C THR A 307 -31.76 11.14 -5.98
N VAL A 308 -30.49 10.76 -5.91
CA VAL A 308 -30.01 9.78 -4.93
C VAL A 308 -30.06 10.37 -3.51
N LEU A 309 -29.64 11.63 -3.32
CA LEU A 309 -29.69 12.29 -2.00
C LEU A 309 -31.11 12.50 -1.47
N LYS A 310 -32.11 12.65 -2.35
CA LYS A 310 -33.52 12.74 -1.92
C LYS A 310 -34.12 11.40 -1.50
N ALA A 311 -33.53 10.30 -1.99
CA ALA A 311 -34.00 8.93 -1.70
C ALA A 311 -33.34 8.32 -0.45
N MET A 312 -32.30 8.95 0.10
CA MET A 312 -31.61 8.59 1.35
C MET A 312 -32.29 9.20 2.57
#